data_7ce91df0b23969c03ccfa46ec95bcdef
#
_entry.id   7ce91df0b23969c03ccfa46ec95bcdef
#
_cell.length_a   1.000
_cell.length_b   1.000
_cell.length_c   1.000
_cell.angle_alpha   90.00
_cell.angle_beta   90.00
_cell.angle_gamma   90.00
#
_symmetry.space_group_name_H-M   'P 1'
#
loop_
_entity.id
_entity.type
_entity.pdbx_description
1 polymer ?
#
loop_
_entity_poly.entity_id
_entity_poly.type
_entity_poly.pdbx_seq_one_letter_code
_entity_poly.pdbx_strand_id
1 'polypeptide(L)'
;MLQPSSDWHFQLGGGVVGVAQAPLAVAQENPTNNATIDPNADVTLTIDKRLNPTSISGPGTGKPDPNVTGNPLQGATFTGTLLNVDNVKPEDLGKLTASNYEELGAAATQTTVTGITGADGKLTLNKGAGLVQGIWLFTETIDGEVKDTATGETYEASEIAPSTPFIVSLPYTNAEGDGWNYDVTVQPKNTTSGITKEVKDADKNVGDDIQYLVKGAIPVIPEGETLKSFRITDQLDTENLENIRAAVELSDGTTIAEGTDYTLAIDQAAGTVEVKFTDTGLGKLTGVAAGSTVNLTIDAKVKAITGTDGIAVNEAKQFVHFPGQEKETETTSNKVKSYWGLVNVVKTEEGKETKLKGAEFELYRCAGTETKKAQLEDQNKITIGGKSTWTTGDDGSVIIDGIHVTNIEDDSKEIDKSYCLVETKAPSGYVATTEVHSFKLVSDDQKLNTTTPVQYDAKIENKRSEMPKLPLTGGMGIGLLAALGALIAGLAAWTARRANAEA
;
A
#
# COMPACT_ATOMS: atom_id res chain seq x y z
N MET A 1 70.52 6.04 13.40
CA MET A 1 69.74 4.89 12.98
C MET A 1 68.42 4.88 13.70
N LEU A 2 67.42 5.42 13.10
CA LEU A 2 66.01 5.30 13.52
C LEU A 2 65.22 5.45 12.23
N GLN A 3 64.60 4.35 11.77
CA GLN A 3 63.63 4.31 10.67
C GLN A 3 62.35 5.04 11.10
N PRO A 4 61.72 5.86 10.29
CA PRO A 4 60.37 6.26 10.49
C PRO A 4 59.46 5.18 9.95
N SER A 5 58.59 4.63 10.79
CA SER A 5 57.47 3.79 10.47
C SER A 5 56.45 4.57 9.65
N SER A 6 56.20 4.14 8.45
CA SER A 6 55.12 4.64 7.58
C SER A 6 53.83 3.90 7.91
N ASP A 7 53.13 4.31 8.94
CA ASP A 7 51.71 3.93 9.16
C ASP A 7 50.84 5.17 9.00
N TRP A 8 50.45 5.46 7.79
CA TRP A 8 49.34 6.36 7.51
C TRP A 8 48.04 5.55 7.36
N HIS A 9 47.43 5.29 8.50
CA HIS A 9 46.01 4.92 8.48
C HIS A 9 45.19 6.17 8.18
N PHE A 10 44.67 6.29 6.96
CA PHE A 10 43.62 7.21 6.67
C PHE A 10 42.33 6.66 7.25
N GLN A 11 41.94 7.21 8.38
CA GLN A 11 40.61 7.03 8.90
C GLN A 11 39.70 8.00 8.15
N LEU A 12 39.05 7.50 7.09
CA LEU A 12 37.98 8.20 6.37
C LEU A 12 36.75 8.26 7.28
N GLY A 13 36.58 9.39 7.94
CA GLY A 13 35.32 9.67 8.60
C GLY A 13 34.28 10.12 7.59
N GLY A 14 33.17 9.39 7.55
CA GLY A 14 31.88 9.86 7.01
C GLY A 14 31.67 9.74 5.53
N GLY A 15 31.06 8.67 5.16
CA GLY A 15 29.96 8.52 4.22
C GLY A 15 30.08 9.09 2.83
N VAL A 16 30.66 8.32 1.92
CA VAL A 16 30.37 8.50 0.50
C VAL A 16 30.21 7.14 -0.16
N VAL A 17 28.99 6.88 -0.58
CA VAL A 17 28.66 5.77 -1.44
C VAL A 17 29.43 5.92 -2.76
N GLY A 18 30.47 5.11 -2.92
CA GLY A 18 31.07 4.73 -4.21
C GLY A 18 31.32 5.84 -5.23
N VAL A 19 31.75 7.00 -4.80
CA VAL A 19 32.16 8.04 -5.72
C VAL A 19 33.63 8.30 -5.55
N ALA A 20 34.32 8.37 -6.67
CA ALA A 20 35.73 8.70 -6.73
C ALA A 20 36.00 10.02 -6.03
N GLN A 21 36.47 9.97 -4.77
CA GLN A 21 37.17 11.08 -4.19
C GLN A 21 38.62 10.96 -4.63
N ALA A 22 39.00 11.80 -5.56
CA ALA A 22 40.38 11.92 -5.93
C ALA A 22 41.15 12.71 -4.87
N PRO A 23 42.20 12.17 -4.25
CA PRO A 23 43.22 13.06 -3.73
C PRO A 23 43.86 13.78 -4.89
N LEU A 24 43.77 15.10 -4.92
CA LEU A 24 44.71 15.87 -5.75
C LEU A 24 46.10 15.49 -5.29
N ALA A 25 46.88 14.88 -6.16
CA ALA A 25 48.26 14.62 -5.87
C ALA A 25 48.97 15.97 -5.65
N VAL A 26 49.15 16.34 -4.40
CA VAL A 26 50.19 17.29 -4.05
C VAL A 26 51.50 16.60 -4.43
N ALA A 27 52.25 17.20 -5.31
CA ALA A 27 53.53 16.70 -5.76
C ALA A 27 54.40 16.40 -4.52
N GLN A 28 54.47 15.12 -4.14
CA GLN A 28 55.54 14.66 -3.24
C GLN A 28 56.77 14.60 -4.13
N GLU A 29 57.79 15.38 -3.84
CA GLU A 29 59.06 15.36 -4.55
C GLU A 29 59.66 13.94 -4.54
N ASN A 30 59.34 13.18 -5.57
CA ASN A 30 60.03 11.95 -5.87
C ASN A 30 60.88 12.23 -7.11
N PRO A 31 62.23 12.11 -7.07
CA PRO A 31 63.13 12.74 -8.05
C PRO A 31 63.18 12.06 -9.43
N THR A 32 62.27 11.18 -9.81
CA THR A 32 62.40 10.41 -11.07
C THR A 32 61.18 10.36 -11.95
N ASN A 33 59.99 10.88 -11.60
CA ASN A 33 58.83 10.88 -12.50
C ASN A 33 57.83 12.01 -12.18
N ASN A 34 58.17 13.24 -12.60
CA ASN A 34 57.21 14.37 -12.58
C ASN A 34 56.34 14.30 -13.84
N ALA A 35 55.27 13.49 -13.83
CA ALA A 35 54.21 13.61 -14.84
C ALA A 35 53.50 14.94 -14.60
N THR A 36 53.89 15.98 -15.35
CA THR A 36 53.25 17.29 -15.31
C THR A 36 51.91 17.20 -16.04
N ILE A 37 50.84 17.80 -15.51
CA ILE A 37 49.57 17.95 -16.22
C ILE A 37 49.84 18.73 -17.53
N ASP A 38 49.41 18.17 -18.68
CA ASP A 38 49.39 18.90 -19.94
C ASP A 38 48.18 19.86 -19.95
N PRO A 39 48.37 21.17 -19.86
CA PRO A 39 47.27 22.14 -19.81
C PRO A 39 46.47 22.22 -21.11
N ASN A 40 47.02 21.67 -22.23
CA ASN A 40 46.34 21.68 -23.51
C ASN A 40 45.58 20.36 -23.82
N ALA A 41 45.75 19.36 -23.02
CA ALA A 41 45.03 18.12 -23.20
C ALA A 41 43.54 18.24 -22.87
N ASP A 42 42.72 17.78 -23.77
CA ASP A 42 41.27 17.71 -23.54
C ASP A 42 40.96 16.59 -22.47
N VAL A 43 39.96 16.82 -21.64
CA VAL A 43 39.48 15.87 -20.67
C VAL A 43 38.11 15.32 -21.06
N THR A 44 37.88 14.05 -20.71
CA THR A 44 36.59 13.39 -20.87
C THR A 44 36.15 12.84 -19.52
N LEU A 45 34.88 13.03 -19.18
CA LEU A 45 34.25 12.39 -18.03
C LEU A 45 33.10 11.51 -18.52
N THR A 46 33.20 10.22 -18.21
CA THR A 46 32.09 9.27 -18.40
C THR A 46 31.45 9.01 -17.04
N ILE A 47 30.17 9.30 -16.90
CA ILE A 47 29.34 8.94 -15.76
C ILE A 47 28.58 7.66 -16.17
N ASP A 48 28.90 6.53 -15.56
CA ASP A 48 28.28 5.21 -15.80
C ASP A 48 27.31 4.92 -14.65
N LYS A 49 26.04 5.28 -14.85
CA LYS A 49 24.99 5.27 -13.84
C LYS A 49 24.38 3.88 -13.66
N ARG A 50 24.36 3.40 -12.42
CA ARG A 50 23.85 2.08 -12.04
C ARG A 50 22.75 2.16 -11.01
N LEU A 51 21.72 1.28 -11.17
CA LEU A 51 20.57 1.13 -10.25
C LEU A 51 20.71 -0.17 -9.48
N ASN A 52 20.40 -0.13 -8.16
CA ASN A 52 20.37 -1.28 -7.26
C ASN A 52 21.62 -2.17 -7.32
N PRO A 53 22.82 -1.64 -7.13
CA PRO A 53 24.03 -2.45 -7.12
C PRO A 53 24.01 -3.43 -5.94
N THR A 54 24.40 -4.68 -6.20
CA THR A 54 24.52 -5.72 -5.17
C THR A 54 25.91 -5.79 -4.56
N SER A 55 26.87 -5.12 -5.17
CA SER A 55 28.25 -4.98 -4.65
C SER A 55 28.72 -3.55 -4.83
N ILE A 56 29.51 -3.09 -3.86
CA ILE A 56 30.16 -1.79 -3.89
C ILE A 56 31.65 -2.04 -3.89
N SER A 57 32.29 -1.57 -4.90
CA SER A 57 33.74 -1.53 -4.99
C SER A 57 34.26 -0.31 -4.20
N GLY A 58 35.52 -0.38 -3.77
CA GLY A 58 36.19 0.67 -3.04
C GLY A 58 36.26 2.04 -3.75
N PRO A 59 37.08 2.98 -3.29
CA PRO A 59 37.22 4.31 -3.89
C PRO A 59 37.48 4.25 -5.38
N GLY A 60 36.81 5.10 -6.15
CA GLY A 60 36.98 5.14 -7.60
C GLY A 60 38.43 5.45 -8.01
N THR A 61 38.90 4.72 -9.00
CA THR A 61 40.27 4.89 -9.55
C THR A 61 40.31 5.81 -10.77
N GLY A 62 39.16 6.39 -11.16
CA GLY A 62 39.01 7.12 -12.40
C GLY A 62 38.92 6.22 -13.64
N LYS A 63 38.92 4.90 -13.47
CA LYS A 63 38.71 3.89 -14.52
C LYS A 63 37.44 3.11 -14.23
N PRO A 64 36.79 2.52 -15.26
CA PRO A 64 35.65 1.62 -15.04
C PRO A 64 36.05 0.45 -14.13
N ASP A 65 35.27 0.21 -13.07
CA ASP A 65 35.43 -1.01 -12.27
C ASP A 65 34.55 -2.10 -12.89
N PRO A 66 35.16 -3.21 -13.37
CA PRO A 66 34.40 -4.31 -13.97
C PRO A 66 33.55 -5.08 -12.97
N ASN A 67 33.76 -4.90 -11.65
CA ASN A 67 33.00 -5.58 -10.60
C ASN A 67 31.79 -4.79 -10.17
N VAL A 68 31.55 -3.58 -10.69
CA VAL A 68 30.34 -2.81 -10.39
C VAL A 68 29.13 -3.53 -10.96
N THR A 69 28.23 -3.90 -10.07
CA THR A 69 26.93 -4.48 -10.40
C THR A 69 25.85 -3.41 -10.50
N GLY A 70 24.63 -3.83 -10.78
CA GLY A 70 23.48 -2.94 -10.94
C GLY A 70 23.14 -2.70 -12.41
N ASN A 71 21.89 -2.36 -12.64
CA ASN A 71 21.35 -2.18 -13.99
C ASN A 71 21.65 -0.77 -14.53
N PRO A 72 21.81 -0.60 -15.85
CA PRO A 72 21.95 0.74 -16.43
C PRO A 72 20.69 1.56 -16.20
N LEU A 73 20.84 2.82 -15.71
CA LEU A 73 19.74 3.74 -15.48
C LEU A 73 19.75 4.88 -16.51
N GLN A 74 18.73 4.90 -17.37
CA GLN A 74 18.49 5.95 -18.35
C GLN A 74 17.66 7.08 -17.76
N GLY A 75 17.97 8.34 -18.10
CA GLY A 75 17.15 9.51 -17.75
C GLY A 75 17.64 10.30 -16.54
N ALA A 76 18.68 9.85 -15.84
CA ALA A 76 19.28 10.62 -14.74
C ALA A 76 20.03 11.84 -15.26
N THR A 77 19.71 13.02 -14.73
CA THR A 77 20.35 14.31 -15.10
C THR A 77 21.52 14.59 -14.16
N PHE A 78 22.69 14.88 -14.72
CA PHE A 78 23.86 15.30 -13.96
C PHE A 78 24.25 16.73 -14.33
N THR A 79 24.45 17.58 -13.31
CA THR A 79 24.97 18.93 -13.45
C THR A 79 26.32 19.03 -12.75
N GLY A 80 27.36 19.34 -13.51
CA GLY A 80 28.70 19.63 -13.00
C GLY A 80 28.90 21.14 -12.88
N THR A 81 29.47 21.58 -11.74
CA THR A 81 29.86 22.94 -11.46
C THR A 81 31.37 23.00 -11.23
N LEU A 82 32.09 23.80 -12.02
CA LEU A 82 33.54 24.01 -11.82
C LEU A 82 33.77 24.74 -10.50
N LEU A 83 34.71 24.27 -9.71
CA LEU A 83 35.10 24.91 -8.45
C LEU A 83 36.33 25.79 -8.64
N ASN A 84 36.31 27.01 -8.09
CA ASN A 84 37.50 27.80 -7.84
C ASN A 84 38.13 27.28 -6.53
N VAL A 85 39.40 26.90 -6.60
CA VAL A 85 40.19 26.37 -5.49
C VAL A 85 41.38 27.23 -5.11
N ASP A 86 41.46 28.47 -5.58
CA ASP A 86 42.60 29.38 -5.34
C ASP A 86 42.84 29.65 -3.84
N ASN A 87 41.78 29.57 -3.04
CA ASN A 87 41.86 29.78 -1.60
C ASN A 87 41.98 28.48 -0.78
N VAL A 88 42.01 27.32 -1.42
CA VAL A 88 42.18 26.02 -0.78
C VAL A 88 43.69 25.81 -0.51
N LYS A 89 44.04 25.40 0.70
CA LYS A 89 45.44 25.09 1.00
C LYS A 89 45.85 23.80 0.24
N PRO A 90 47.09 23.73 -0.26
CA PRO A 90 47.58 22.56 -0.99
C PRO A 90 47.37 21.24 -0.28
N GLU A 91 47.56 21.18 1.06
CA GLU A 91 47.35 20.01 1.88
C GLU A 91 45.89 19.59 2.06
N ASP A 92 44.95 20.47 1.71
CA ASP A 92 43.51 20.23 1.85
C ASP A 92 42.83 19.94 0.51
N LEU A 93 43.52 20.14 -0.63
CA LEU A 93 42.96 19.87 -1.94
C LEU A 93 42.49 18.41 -2.11
N GLY A 94 43.24 17.45 -1.58
CA GLY A 94 42.87 16.04 -1.58
C GLY A 94 41.77 15.63 -0.60
N LYS A 95 41.33 16.57 0.24
CA LYS A 95 40.28 16.34 1.27
C LYS A 95 38.93 16.93 0.85
N LEU A 96 38.87 17.60 -0.31
CA LEU A 96 37.64 18.21 -0.81
C LEU A 96 36.56 17.17 -1.01
N THR A 97 35.41 17.42 -0.43
CA THR A 97 34.18 16.64 -0.61
C THR A 97 33.04 17.58 -0.95
N ALA A 98 31.94 17.04 -1.46
CA ALA A 98 30.74 17.84 -1.71
C ALA A 98 30.16 18.51 -0.44
N SER A 99 30.47 17.97 0.73
CA SER A 99 29.98 18.50 2.01
C SER A 99 30.91 19.52 2.68
N ASN A 100 32.20 19.60 2.29
CA ASN A 100 33.19 20.44 2.99
C ASN A 100 33.94 21.42 2.08
N TYR A 101 33.71 21.43 0.78
CA TYR A 101 34.50 22.24 -0.16
C TYR A 101 34.48 23.73 0.17
N GLU A 102 33.36 24.28 0.62
CA GLU A 102 33.26 25.70 1.02
C GLU A 102 34.03 25.97 2.31
N GLU A 103 33.98 25.09 3.29
CA GLU A 103 34.72 25.22 4.55
C GLU A 103 36.22 25.20 4.30
N LEU A 104 36.69 24.45 3.33
CA LEU A 104 38.09 24.35 2.92
C LEU A 104 38.53 25.48 1.97
N GLY A 105 37.63 26.41 1.62
CA GLY A 105 37.96 27.61 0.86
C GLY A 105 37.70 27.51 -0.65
N ALA A 106 37.12 26.39 -1.12
CA ALA A 106 36.66 26.30 -2.52
C ALA A 106 35.32 27.01 -2.70
N ALA A 107 35.05 27.49 -3.92
CA ALA A 107 33.82 28.19 -4.25
C ALA A 107 33.28 27.73 -5.62
N ALA A 108 31.95 27.55 -5.70
CA ALA A 108 31.30 27.26 -6.97
C ALA A 108 31.46 28.47 -7.95
N THR A 109 31.83 28.16 -9.19
CA THR A 109 31.87 29.17 -10.26
C THR A 109 30.55 29.21 -11.04
N GLN A 110 30.47 30.10 -12.04
CA GLN A 110 29.33 30.14 -12.97
C GLN A 110 29.48 29.14 -14.15
N THR A 111 30.61 28.40 -14.21
CA THR A 111 30.86 27.43 -15.27
C THR A 111 30.20 26.13 -14.92
N THR A 112 29.21 25.74 -15.71
CA THR A 112 28.45 24.48 -15.51
C THR A 112 28.42 23.66 -16.80
N VAL A 113 28.28 22.34 -16.62
CA VAL A 113 27.98 21.37 -17.67
C VAL A 113 26.81 20.50 -17.24
N THR A 114 25.93 20.16 -18.17
CA THR A 114 24.76 19.33 -17.85
C THR A 114 24.57 18.28 -18.93
N GLY A 115 24.10 17.10 -18.53
CA GLY A 115 23.73 16.03 -19.46
C GLY A 115 22.86 14.96 -18.78
N ILE A 116 22.29 14.10 -19.61
CA ILE A 116 21.34 13.04 -19.19
C ILE A 116 21.91 11.69 -19.59
N THR A 117 21.77 10.66 -18.75
CA THR A 117 22.22 9.30 -19.03
C THR A 117 21.40 8.66 -20.15
N GLY A 118 22.10 8.02 -21.08
CA GLY A 118 21.53 7.31 -22.22
C GLY A 118 21.02 5.89 -21.87
N ALA A 119 20.56 5.17 -22.88
CA ALA A 119 20.02 3.80 -22.72
C ALA A 119 21.04 2.77 -22.18
N ASP A 120 22.32 3.04 -22.26
CA ASP A 120 23.40 2.23 -21.68
C ASP A 120 23.74 2.65 -20.23
N GLY A 121 23.00 3.58 -19.66
CA GLY A 121 23.22 4.19 -18.35
C GLY A 121 24.38 5.18 -18.34
N LYS A 122 24.93 5.58 -19.50
CA LYS A 122 26.11 6.43 -19.56
C LYS A 122 25.81 7.84 -20.03
N LEU A 123 26.55 8.79 -19.45
CA LEU A 123 26.66 10.15 -19.90
C LEU A 123 28.14 10.46 -20.12
N THR A 124 28.51 10.91 -21.31
CA THR A 124 29.88 11.33 -21.62
C THR A 124 29.92 12.85 -21.83
N LEU A 125 30.70 13.53 -21.01
CA LEU A 125 30.97 14.94 -21.06
C LEU A 125 32.40 15.16 -21.54
N ASN A 126 32.60 16.16 -22.42
CA ASN A 126 33.89 16.49 -22.98
C ASN A 126 33.95 18.00 -23.28
N LYS A 127 35.00 18.44 -23.94
CA LYS A 127 35.19 19.84 -24.38
C LYS A 127 34.00 20.39 -25.20
N GLY A 128 33.36 19.53 -26.02
CA GLY A 128 32.17 19.91 -26.79
C GLY A 128 30.97 20.26 -25.93
N ALA A 129 30.88 19.68 -24.75
CA ALA A 129 29.89 19.99 -23.72
C ALA A 129 30.32 21.14 -22.79
N GLY A 130 31.50 21.73 -22.99
CA GLY A 130 32.05 22.76 -22.11
C GLY A 130 32.91 22.24 -20.95
N LEU A 131 33.19 20.93 -20.89
CA LEU A 131 34.04 20.37 -19.84
C LEU A 131 35.49 20.79 -20.05
N VAL A 132 36.13 21.32 -19.03
CA VAL A 132 37.53 21.73 -19.01
C VAL A 132 38.27 21.08 -17.83
N GLN A 133 39.59 21.15 -17.86
CA GLN A 133 40.42 20.71 -16.72
C GLN A 133 40.06 21.50 -15.46
N GLY A 134 40.05 20.88 -14.31
CA GLY A 134 39.76 21.49 -13.03
C GLY A 134 39.09 20.52 -12.05
N ILE A 135 38.61 21.07 -10.97
CA ILE A 135 37.87 20.33 -9.92
C ILE A 135 36.39 20.64 -10.09
N TRP A 136 35.60 19.61 -10.26
CA TRP A 136 34.19 19.70 -10.55
C TRP A 136 33.34 19.07 -9.45
N LEU A 137 32.31 19.78 -9.01
CA LEU A 137 31.24 19.25 -8.17
C LEU A 137 30.09 18.80 -9.09
N PHE A 138 29.72 17.53 -9.00
CA PHE A 138 28.56 16.98 -9.72
C PHE A 138 27.41 16.72 -8.77
N THR A 139 26.21 17.08 -9.21
CA THR A 139 24.93 16.78 -8.56
C THR A 139 24.04 16.01 -9.52
N GLU A 140 23.28 15.08 -9.02
CA GLU A 140 22.27 14.34 -9.76
C GLU A 140 20.87 14.87 -9.43
N THR A 141 20.01 14.99 -10.45
CA THR A 141 18.57 15.19 -10.30
C THR A 141 17.81 14.17 -11.14
N ILE A 142 16.65 13.79 -10.65
CA ILE A 142 15.68 12.97 -11.37
C ILE A 142 14.51 13.88 -11.69
N ASP A 143 14.43 14.34 -12.95
CA ASP A 143 13.46 15.35 -13.39
C ASP A 143 12.29 14.70 -14.16
N GLY A 144 11.74 13.59 -13.63
CA GLY A 144 10.66 12.82 -14.24
C GLY A 144 10.92 11.33 -14.15
N GLU A 145 10.37 10.55 -15.09
CA GLU A 145 10.59 9.12 -15.14
C GLU A 145 12.03 8.79 -15.56
N VAL A 146 12.61 7.80 -14.87
CA VAL A 146 13.86 7.14 -15.27
C VAL A 146 13.59 5.68 -15.57
N LYS A 147 14.43 5.06 -16.41
CA LYS A 147 14.23 3.70 -16.89
C LYS A 147 15.42 2.80 -16.55
N ASP A 148 15.12 1.69 -15.87
CA ASP A 148 16.02 0.53 -15.84
C ASP A 148 15.99 -0.15 -17.21
N THR A 149 17.05 -0.04 -17.97
CA THR A 149 17.08 -0.56 -19.34
C THR A 149 17.34 -2.07 -19.42
N ALA A 150 17.73 -2.70 -18.33
CA ALA A 150 17.91 -4.14 -18.27
C ALA A 150 16.58 -4.88 -18.02
N THR A 151 15.71 -4.34 -17.17
CA THR A 151 14.39 -4.89 -16.88
C THR A 151 13.29 -4.29 -17.73
N GLY A 152 13.46 -3.04 -18.17
CA GLY A 152 12.46 -2.26 -18.87
C GLY A 152 11.53 -1.48 -17.95
N GLU A 153 11.68 -1.62 -16.64
CA GLU A 153 10.89 -0.90 -15.64
C GLU A 153 11.19 0.60 -15.64
N THR A 154 10.16 1.40 -15.38
CA THR A 154 10.26 2.85 -15.19
C THR A 154 9.97 3.21 -13.74
N TYR A 155 10.63 4.24 -13.24
CA TYR A 155 10.49 4.74 -11.88
C TYR A 155 10.28 6.24 -11.91
N GLU A 156 9.37 6.71 -11.07
CA GLU A 156 9.18 8.13 -10.80
C GLU A 156 10.33 8.70 -9.95
N ALA A 157 10.51 10.01 -9.98
CA ALA A 157 11.54 10.68 -9.18
C ALA A 157 11.46 10.37 -7.67
N SER A 158 10.24 10.15 -7.15
CA SER A 158 10.00 9.80 -5.74
C SER A 158 10.39 8.36 -5.39
N GLU A 159 10.56 7.49 -6.38
CA GLU A 159 10.91 6.07 -6.18
C GLU A 159 12.41 5.80 -6.25
N ILE A 160 13.22 6.80 -6.60
CA ILE A 160 14.67 6.72 -6.75
C ILE A 160 15.35 7.68 -5.79
N ALA A 161 16.27 7.17 -4.98
CA ALA A 161 17.20 8.02 -4.24
C ALA A 161 18.33 8.46 -5.18
N PRO A 162 18.48 9.78 -5.48
CA PRO A 162 19.59 10.28 -6.26
C PRO A 162 20.93 9.98 -5.57
N SER A 163 22.01 9.80 -6.33
CA SER A 163 23.34 9.66 -5.74
C SER A 163 23.73 10.93 -5.00
N THR A 164 24.53 10.78 -3.96
CA THR A 164 25.10 11.94 -3.24
C THR A 164 25.95 12.77 -4.20
N PRO A 165 25.96 14.10 -4.06
CA PRO A 165 26.87 14.96 -4.81
C PRO A 165 28.33 14.53 -4.60
N PHE A 166 29.13 14.63 -5.65
CA PHE A 166 30.52 14.20 -5.61
C PHE A 166 31.46 15.17 -6.31
N ILE A 167 32.72 15.15 -5.89
CA ILE A 167 33.79 15.95 -6.50
C ILE A 167 34.68 15.02 -7.33
N VAL A 168 35.06 15.48 -8.54
CA VAL A 168 36.03 14.84 -9.38
C VAL A 168 37.06 15.82 -9.88
N SER A 169 38.35 15.41 -9.85
CA SER A 169 39.43 16.15 -10.49
C SER A 169 39.63 15.71 -11.92
N LEU A 170 39.76 16.62 -12.86
CA LEU A 170 40.02 16.37 -14.25
C LEU A 170 41.27 17.17 -14.69
N PRO A 171 42.37 16.51 -15.06
CA PRO A 171 42.60 15.06 -15.06
C PRO A 171 42.68 14.45 -13.64
N TYR A 172 42.54 13.14 -13.57
CA TYR A 172 42.62 12.34 -12.36
C TYR A 172 43.99 11.68 -12.25
N THR A 173 44.54 11.48 -11.04
CA THR A 173 45.76 10.68 -10.86
C THR A 173 45.48 9.23 -11.21
N ASN A 174 46.38 8.58 -11.97
CA ASN A 174 46.22 7.15 -12.20
C ASN A 174 46.48 6.34 -10.91
N ALA A 175 46.05 5.07 -10.89
CA ALA A 175 46.11 4.24 -9.69
C ALA A 175 47.56 3.96 -9.24
N GLU A 176 48.51 4.02 -10.16
CA GLU A 176 49.95 3.80 -9.90
C GLU A 176 50.62 5.08 -9.33
N GLY A 177 49.95 6.25 -9.40
CA GLY A 177 50.48 7.52 -8.94
C GLY A 177 51.59 8.13 -9.79
N ASP A 178 51.82 7.61 -11.00
CA ASP A 178 52.93 7.97 -11.88
C ASP A 178 52.48 8.74 -13.14
N GLY A 179 51.18 9.07 -13.24
CA GLY A 179 50.62 9.80 -14.40
C GLY A 179 49.23 10.35 -14.18
N TRP A 180 48.71 10.96 -15.24
CA TRP A 180 47.37 11.59 -15.26
C TRP A 180 46.45 10.85 -16.23
N ASN A 181 45.24 10.61 -15.76
CA ASN A 181 44.14 10.05 -16.55
C ASN A 181 43.23 11.22 -17.01
N TYR A 182 43.20 11.45 -18.32
CA TYR A 182 42.37 12.49 -18.97
C TYR A 182 41.01 11.95 -19.42
N ASP A 183 40.83 10.63 -19.40
CA ASP A 183 39.57 9.94 -19.73
C ASP A 183 39.04 9.26 -18.46
N VAL A 184 38.32 10.02 -17.66
CA VAL A 184 37.89 9.63 -16.32
C VAL A 184 36.51 9.00 -16.37
N THR A 185 36.34 7.85 -15.68
CA THR A 185 35.04 7.23 -15.48
C THR A 185 34.67 7.24 -13.99
N VAL A 186 33.45 7.68 -13.70
CA VAL A 186 32.82 7.58 -12.37
C VAL A 186 31.55 6.73 -12.48
N GLN A 187 31.23 5.98 -11.42
CA GLN A 187 30.12 5.04 -11.41
C GLN A 187 29.19 5.33 -10.22
N PRO A 188 28.43 6.44 -10.26
CA PRO A 188 27.45 6.76 -9.22
C PRO A 188 26.31 5.74 -9.27
N LYS A 189 25.74 5.45 -8.09
CA LYS A 189 24.76 4.40 -7.87
C LYS A 189 23.51 4.96 -7.27
N ASN A 190 22.34 4.50 -7.73
CA ASN A 190 21.05 4.78 -7.12
C ASN A 190 20.46 3.51 -6.55
N THR A 191 19.56 3.70 -5.58
CA THR A 191 18.72 2.62 -5.05
C THR A 191 17.26 3.01 -5.17
N THR A 192 16.41 2.03 -5.44
CA THR A 192 14.97 2.23 -5.34
C THR A 192 14.56 2.32 -3.89
N SER A 193 13.61 3.19 -3.60
CA SER A 193 12.99 3.34 -2.28
C SER A 193 11.48 3.18 -2.37
N GLY A 194 11.02 2.38 -3.29
CA GLY A 194 9.60 2.19 -3.59
C GLY A 194 8.81 1.61 -2.41
N ILE A 195 7.55 1.96 -2.36
CA ILE A 195 6.58 1.42 -1.40
C ILE A 195 5.31 1.03 -2.16
N THR A 196 4.76 -0.15 -1.87
CA THR A 196 3.50 -0.62 -2.46
C THR A 196 2.49 -0.97 -1.38
N LYS A 197 1.21 -0.93 -1.73
CA LYS A 197 0.11 -1.24 -0.83
C LYS A 197 -0.90 -2.14 -1.52
N GLU A 198 -1.36 -3.15 -0.78
CA GLU A 198 -2.46 -4.04 -1.17
C GLU A 198 -3.54 -4.00 -0.09
N VAL A 199 -4.78 -4.28 -0.44
CA VAL A 199 -5.88 -4.52 0.51
C VAL A 199 -6.46 -5.91 0.29
N LYS A 200 -6.92 -6.54 1.36
CA LYS A 200 -7.65 -7.81 1.37
C LYS A 200 -8.97 -7.60 2.08
N ASP A 201 -10.00 -7.36 1.30
CA ASP A 201 -11.35 -7.06 1.77
C ASP A 201 -12.44 -7.98 1.18
N ALA A 202 -12.04 -8.96 0.37
CA ALA A 202 -12.95 -9.90 -0.26
C ALA A 202 -13.91 -10.50 0.75
N ASP A 203 -15.22 -10.28 0.52
CA ASP A 203 -16.29 -10.81 1.38
C ASP A 203 -16.36 -10.24 2.81
N LYS A 204 -15.67 -9.13 3.09
CA LYS A 204 -15.63 -8.49 4.41
C LYS A 204 -16.74 -7.46 4.56
N ASN A 205 -17.61 -7.66 5.53
CA ASN A 205 -18.73 -6.80 5.86
C ASN A 205 -18.49 -6.04 7.17
N VAL A 206 -19.40 -5.19 7.57
CA VAL A 206 -19.37 -4.55 8.91
C VAL A 206 -19.17 -5.60 10.01
N GLY A 207 -18.22 -5.32 10.89
CA GLY A 207 -17.81 -6.19 11.98
C GLY A 207 -16.69 -7.17 11.64
N ASP A 208 -16.37 -7.37 10.36
CA ASP A 208 -15.21 -8.16 9.92
C ASP A 208 -13.94 -7.31 9.89
N ASP A 209 -12.79 -7.96 9.94
CA ASP A 209 -11.50 -7.31 9.75
C ASP A 209 -11.08 -7.37 8.27
N ILE A 210 -10.70 -6.24 7.70
CA ILE A 210 -9.94 -6.14 6.45
C ILE A 210 -8.45 -6.04 6.77
N GLN A 211 -7.62 -6.34 5.78
CA GLN A 211 -6.17 -6.32 5.94
C GLN A 211 -5.52 -5.48 4.86
N TYR A 212 -4.63 -4.58 5.26
CA TYR A 212 -3.69 -3.91 4.37
C TYR A 212 -2.31 -4.54 4.49
N LEU A 213 -1.63 -4.72 3.37
CA LEU A 213 -0.23 -5.13 3.30
C LEU A 213 0.57 -4.02 2.63
N VAL A 214 1.43 -3.38 3.41
CA VAL A 214 2.36 -2.34 2.94
C VAL A 214 3.74 -2.98 2.81
N LYS A 215 4.37 -2.86 1.65
CA LYS A 215 5.72 -3.36 1.37
C LYS A 215 6.63 -2.18 1.06
N GLY A 216 7.47 -1.81 2.03
CA GLY A 216 8.47 -0.77 1.87
C GLY A 216 9.81 -1.36 1.44
N ALA A 217 10.31 -1.02 0.26
CA ALA A 217 11.59 -1.50 -0.22
C ALA A 217 12.73 -1.05 0.70
N ILE A 218 13.60 -1.98 1.07
CA ILE A 218 14.83 -1.69 1.80
C ILE A 218 15.90 -1.38 0.76
N PRO A 219 16.44 -0.14 0.75
CA PRO A 219 17.47 0.22 -0.20
C PRO A 219 18.76 -0.56 0.05
N VAL A 220 19.50 -0.83 -1.00
CA VAL A 220 20.86 -1.39 -0.87
C VAL A 220 21.77 -0.33 -0.26
N ILE A 221 22.36 -0.66 0.89
CA ILE A 221 23.20 0.25 1.64
C ILE A 221 24.67 -0.16 1.45
N PRO A 222 25.58 0.79 1.16
CA PRO A 222 26.99 0.51 1.00
C PRO A 222 27.62 -0.15 2.22
N GLU A 223 28.61 -1.01 2.01
CA GLU A 223 29.37 -1.60 3.10
C GLU A 223 30.03 -0.52 3.97
N GLY A 224 29.84 -0.63 5.27
CA GLY A 224 30.33 0.34 6.26
C GLY A 224 29.40 1.54 6.49
N GLU A 225 28.31 1.66 5.75
CA GLU A 225 27.30 2.70 5.91
C GLU A 225 26.05 2.16 6.59
N THR A 226 25.25 3.05 7.17
CA THR A 226 23.96 2.74 7.78
C THR A 226 22.96 3.85 7.44
N LEU A 227 21.70 3.52 7.21
CA LEU A 227 20.64 4.53 7.09
C LEU A 227 20.58 5.39 8.34
N LYS A 228 20.31 6.68 8.19
CA LYS A 228 20.07 7.60 9.30
C LYS A 228 18.65 7.46 9.86
N SER A 229 17.68 7.11 9.01
CA SER A 229 16.34 6.72 9.42
C SER A 229 15.65 5.85 8.35
N PHE A 230 14.70 5.04 8.80
CA PHE A 230 13.73 4.32 7.98
C PHE A 230 12.42 4.28 8.75
N ARG A 231 11.34 4.79 8.16
CA ARG A 231 10.01 4.74 8.76
C ARG A 231 8.93 4.60 7.69
N ILE A 232 7.83 3.95 8.07
CA ILE A 232 6.62 3.82 7.26
C ILE A 232 5.47 4.43 8.07
N THR A 233 4.64 5.22 7.43
CA THR A 233 3.41 5.77 8.00
C THR A 233 2.22 5.42 7.15
N ASP A 234 1.08 5.23 7.81
CA ASP A 234 -0.20 4.94 7.18
C ASP A 234 -1.29 5.75 7.87
N GLN A 235 -2.25 6.28 7.11
CA GLN A 235 -3.39 7.04 7.62
C GLN A 235 -4.66 6.36 7.17
N LEU A 236 -5.28 5.56 8.06
CA LEU A 236 -6.50 4.85 7.78
C LEU A 236 -7.72 5.78 7.86
N ASP A 237 -8.74 5.44 7.11
CA ASP A 237 -10.06 6.08 7.15
C ASP A 237 -10.83 5.68 8.43
N THR A 238 -10.84 6.55 9.43
CA THR A 238 -11.54 6.31 10.70
C THR A 238 -13.05 6.54 10.63
N GLU A 239 -13.59 7.01 9.52
CA GLU A 239 -15.03 7.07 9.31
C GLU A 239 -15.60 5.67 9.09
N ASN A 240 -14.88 4.85 8.29
CA ASN A 240 -15.32 3.51 7.92
C ASN A 240 -14.58 2.38 8.67
N LEU A 241 -13.45 2.65 9.35
CA LEU A 241 -12.60 1.66 10.00
C LEU A 241 -12.32 1.97 11.47
N GLU A 242 -12.11 0.92 12.27
CA GLU A 242 -11.76 1.00 13.71
C GLU A 242 -10.91 -0.19 14.15
N ASN A 243 -10.50 -0.23 15.43
CA ASN A 243 -9.76 -1.34 16.02
C ASN A 243 -8.50 -1.74 15.21
N ILE A 244 -7.68 -0.74 14.91
CA ILE A 244 -6.48 -0.89 14.12
C ILE A 244 -5.44 -1.70 14.90
N ARG A 245 -4.87 -2.71 14.25
CA ARG A 245 -3.75 -3.53 14.73
C ARG A 245 -2.71 -3.62 13.63
N ALA A 246 -1.44 -3.75 14.00
CA ALA A 246 -0.39 -3.88 13.01
C ALA A 246 0.71 -4.85 13.47
N ALA A 247 1.41 -5.41 12.49
CA ALA A 247 2.58 -6.26 12.68
C ALA A 247 3.63 -5.93 11.61
N VAL A 248 4.91 -6.11 11.96
CA VAL A 248 6.04 -5.78 11.09
C VAL A 248 6.94 -6.99 10.95
N GLU A 249 7.34 -7.31 9.73
CA GLU A 249 8.30 -8.36 9.42
C GLU A 249 9.22 -7.94 8.27
N LEU A 250 10.35 -8.63 8.12
CA LEU A 250 11.22 -8.48 6.95
C LEU A 250 10.98 -9.64 5.98
N SER A 251 10.90 -9.34 4.69
CA SER A 251 10.54 -10.32 3.66
C SER A 251 11.56 -11.46 3.49
N ASP A 252 12.82 -11.25 3.91
CA ASP A 252 13.86 -12.26 3.88
C ASP A 252 13.86 -13.21 5.10
N GLY A 253 12.94 -13.00 6.05
CA GLY A 253 12.82 -13.78 7.29
C GLY A 253 13.79 -13.38 8.40
N THR A 254 14.58 -12.31 8.23
CA THR A 254 15.41 -11.76 9.30
C THR A 254 14.53 -11.33 10.48
N THR A 255 14.84 -11.83 11.67
CA THR A 255 14.03 -11.56 12.87
C THR A 255 14.29 -10.15 13.39
N ILE A 256 13.22 -9.39 13.57
CA ILE A 256 13.18 -8.08 14.19
C ILE A 256 12.21 -8.06 15.38
N ALA A 257 12.48 -7.22 16.39
CA ALA A 257 11.68 -7.15 17.61
C ALA A 257 11.24 -5.71 17.89
N GLU A 258 9.95 -5.54 18.18
CA GLU A 258 9.40 -4.27 18.64
C GLU A 258 10.06 -3.81 19.95
N GLY A 259 10.29 -2.51 20.10
CA GLY A 259 10.97 -1.90 21.23
C GLY A 259 12.49 -2.03 21.21
N THR A 260 13.05 -2.91 20.36
CA THR A 260 14.50 -3.09 20.18
C THR A 260 14.94 -2.61 18.80
N ASP A 261 14.35 -3.17 17.75
CA ASP A 261 14.74 -2.89 16.37
C ASP A 261 13.85 -1.82 15.72
N TYR A 262 12.61 -1.74 16.16
CA TYR A 262 11.66 -0.71 15.70
C TYR A 262 10.68 -0.34 16.81
N THR A 263 10.02 0.80 16.64
CA THR A 263 8.83 1.20 17.40
C THR A 263 7.62 1.17 16.51
N LEU A 264 6.50 0.68 17.04
CA LEU A 264 5.19 0.70 16.39
C LEU A 264 4.27 1.60 17.21
N ALA A 265 3.79 2.68 16.61
CA ALA A 265 2.82 3.58 17.21
C ALA A 265 1.50 3.53 16.44
N ILE A 266 0.39 3.34 17.17
CA ILE A 266 -0.96 3.31 16.61
C ILE A 266 -1.83 4.31 17.38
N ASP A 267 -2.31 5.33 16.68
CA ASP A 267 -3.35 6.24 17.21
C ASP A 267 -4.71 5.82 16.66
N GLN A 268 -5.50 5.16 17.49
CA GLN A 268 -6.83 4.67 17.12
C GLN A 268 -7.80 5.79 16.72
N ALA A 269 -7.68 6.97 17.33
CA ALA A 269 -8.58 8.08 17.10
C ALA A 269 -8.24 8.83 15.80
N ALA A 270 -6.94 9.02 15.55
CA ALA A 270 -6.46 9.64 14.32
C ALA A 270 -6.40 8.63 13.16
N GLY A 271 -6.41 7.32 13.42
CA GLY A 271 -6.23 6.27 12.40
C GLY A 271 -4.80 6.13 11.91
N THR A 272 -3.80 6.69 12.63
CA THR A 272 -2.41 6.64 12.17
C THR A 272 -1.70 5.40 12.68
N VAL A 273 -0.87 4.82 11.80
CA VAL A 273 0.10 3.77 12.12
C VAL A 273 1.46 4.28 11.71
N GLU A 274 2.44 4.24 12.62
CA GLU A 274 3.83 4.57 12.33
C GLU A 274 4.75 3.45 12.79
N VAL A 275 5.59 2.99 11.88
CA VAL A 275 6.73 2.10 12.15
C VAL A 275 8.00 2.92 11.96
N LYS A 276 8.86 2.97 12.98
CA LYS A 276 10.14 3.67 12.92
C LYS A 276 11.24 2.77 13.43
N PHE A 277 12.28 2.56 12.61
CA PHE A 277 13.43 1.75 12.99
C PHE A 277 14.34 2.51 13.94
N THR A 278 14.86 1.79 14.94
CA THR A 278 15.90 2.25 15.85
C THR A 278 17.29 2.10 15.21
N ASP A 279 18.33 2.63 15.81
CA ASP A 279 19.72 2.44 15.33
C ASP A 279 20.09 0.95 15.24
N THR A 280 19.61 0.12 16.20
CA THR A 280 19.81 -1.34 16.17
C THR A 280 19.11 -1.96 14.96
N GLY A 281 17.86 -1.57 14.70
CA GLY A 281 17.10 -2.05 13.55
C GLY A 281 17.68 -1.58 12.22
N LEU A 282 18.10 -0.33 12.12
CA LEU A 282 18.78 0.20 10.93
C LEU A 282 20.05 -0.60 10.60
N GLY A 283 20.81 -1.00 11.63
CA GLY A 283 21.96 -1.90 11.47
C GLY A 283 21.55 -3.28 10.88
N LYS A 284 20.37 -3.82 11.24
CA LYS A 284 19.86 -5.07 10.65
C LYS A 284 19.44 -4.88 9.19
N LEU A 285 18.82 -3.73 8.84
CA LEU A 285 18.43 -3.44 7.47
C LEU A 285 19.63 -3.42 6.51
N THR A 286 20.83 -3.08 6.97
CA THR A 286 22.05 -3.13 6.13
C THR A 286 22.47 -4.55 5.75
N GLY A 287 22.07 -5.54 6.54
CA GLY A 287 22.45 -6.95 6.35
C GLY A 287 21.44 -7.80 5.58
N VAL A 288 20.29 -7.25 5.17
CA VAL A 288 19.24 -7.99 4.46
C VAL A 288 19.63 -8.25 2.99
N ALA A 289 19.03 -9.27 2.38
CA ALA A 289 19.22 -9.55 0.98
C ALA A 289 18.73 -8.39 0.09
N ALA A 290 19.40 -8.14 -1.02
CA ALA A 290 18.96 -7.14 -1.99
C ALA A 290 17.53 -7.46 -2.49
N GLY A 291 16.67 -6.45 -2.57
CA GLY A 291 15.26 -6.60 -2.92
C GLY A 291 14.34 -6.99 -1.75
N SER A 292 14.88 -7.07 -0.52
CA SER A 292 14.05 -7.26 0.68
C SER A 292 13.18 -6.05 0.97
N THR A 293 12.05 -6.31 1.62
CA THR A 293 11.09 -5.28 2.04
C THR A 293 10.81 -5.34 3.54
N VAL A 294 10.47 -4.20 4.10
CA VAL A 294 9.74 -4.13 5.37
C VAL A 294 8.26 -4.32 5.05
N ASN A 295 7.68 -5.40 5.53
CA ASN A 295 6.27 -5.72 5.38
C ASN A 295 5.52 -5.24 6.63
N LEU A 296 4.66 -4.24 6.46
CA LEU A 296 3.73 -3.78 7.49
C LEU A 296 2.33 -4.30 7.16
N THR A 297 1.86 -5.25 7.96
CA THR A 297 0.48 -5.76 7.90
C THR A 297 -0.38 -4.96 8.87
N ILE A 298 -1.50 -4.42 8.40
CA ILE A 298 -2.45 -3.65 9.20
C ILE A 298 -3.82 -4.31 9.08
N ASP A 299 -4.40 -4.73 10.21
CA ASP A 299 -5.78 -5.20 10.30
C ASP A 299 -6.66 -4.09 10.88
N ALA A 300 -7.82 -3.87 10.27
CA ALA A 300 -8.79 -2.90 10.74
C ALA A 300 -10.21 -3.45 10.60
N LYS A 301 -11.05 -3.20 11.59
CA LYS A 301 -12.45 -3.63 11.61
C LYS A 301 -13.34 -2.64 10.85
N VAL A 302 -14.21 -3.16 9.98
CA VAL A 302 -15.20 -2.37 9.25
C VAL A 302 -16.30 -1.90 10.20
N LYS A 303 -16.54 -0.60 10.25
CA LYS A 303 -17.61 0.04 11.04
C LYS A 303 -18.94 0.06 10.27
N ALA A 304 -20.02 0.40 10.98
CA ALA A 304 -21.28 0.76 10.33
C ALA A 304 -21.08 1.98 9.42
N ILE A 305 -21.57 1.89 8.19
CA ILE A 305 -21.36 2.91 7.14
C ILE A 305 -22.53 3.89 6.98
N THR A 306 -23.64 3.71 7.70
CA THR A 306 -24.76 4.68 7.67
C THR A 306 -24.26 6.06 8.08
N GLY A 307 -24.37 7.03 7.18
CA GLY A 307 -23.91 8.40 7.39
C GLY A 307 -22.47 8.67 6.91
N THR A 308 -21.82 7.68 6.30
CA THR A 308 -20.54 7.81 5.58
C THR A 308 -20.73 7.58 4.08
N ASP A 309 -19.68 7.69 3.30
CA ASP A 309 -19.72 7.34 1.86
C ASP A 309 -19.61 5.83 1.61
N GLY A 310 -19.18 5.05 2.61
CA GLY A 310 -18.94 3.62 2.48
C GLY A 310 -17.69 3.27 1.67
N ILE A 311 -16.74 4.19 1.53
CA ILE A 311 -15.53 4.02 0.71
C ILE A 311 -14.30 4.31 1.55
N ALA A 312 -13.52 3.30 1.88
CA ALA A 312 -12.23 3.50 2.54
C ALA A 312 -11.11 3.61 1.50
N VAL A 313 -10.53 4.80 1.38
CA VAL A 313 -9.36 5.05 0.53
C VAL A 313 -8.13 5.09 1.41
N ASN A 314 -7.08 4.37 1.01
CA ASN A 314 -5.86 4.32 1.81
C ASN A 314 -4.60 4.33 0.96
N GLU A 315 -3.56 5.04 1.42
CA GLU A 315 -2.20 5.07 0.90
C GLU A 315 -1.21 5.10 2.06
N ALA A 316 -0.02 4.59 1.87
CA ALA A 316 1.05 4.60 2.84
C ALA A 316 2.23 5.44 2.36
N LYS A 317 3.08 5.90 3.28
CA LYS A 317 4.30 6.65 2.97
C LYS A 317 5.50 6.00 3.62
N GLN A 318 6.59 5.95 2.87
CA GLN A 318 7.90 5.54 3.34
C GLN A 318 8.83 6.75 3.38
N PHE A 319 9.63 6.85 4.44
CA PHE A 319 10.63 7.88 4.62
C PHE A 319 11.98 7.21 4.86
N VAL A 320 12.94 7.52 4.01
CA VAL A 320 14.29 6.96 4.09
C VAL A 320 15.30 8.11 4.14
N HIS A 321 16.13 8.12 5.16
CA HIS A 321 17.24 9.06 5.24
C HIS A 321 18.55 8.33 4.95
N PHE A 322 19.05 8.55 3.74
CA PHE A 322 20.27 7.90 3.26
C PHE A 322 21.53 8.52 3.90
N PRO A 323 22.62 7.73 4.04
CA PRO A 323 23.91 8.29 4.42
C PRO A 323 24.33 9.39 3.42
N GLY A 324 24.93 10.47 3.93
CA GLY A 324 25.41 11.58 3.10
C GLY A 324 24.34 12.55 2.60
N GLN A 325 23.05 12.25 2.70
CA GLN A 325 21.97 13.18 2.37
C GLN A 325 21.61 14.09 3.54
N GLU A 326 21.12 15.30 3.24
CA GLU A 326 20.66 16.28 4.24
C GLU A 326 19.21 16.02 4.68
N LYS A 327 18.40 15.44 3.80
CA LYS A 327 16.94 15.27 4.00
C LYS A 327 16.51 13.81 3.80
N GLU A 328 15.42 13.46 4.43
CA GLU A 328 14.70 12.21 4.13
C GLU A 328 14.10 12.26 2.71
N THR A 329 14.15 11.12 2.04
CA THR A 329 13.38 10.87 0.82
C THR A 329 12.02 10.33 1.21
N GLU A 330 10.93 10.97 0.78
CA GLU A 330 9.56 10.51 0.96
C GLU A 330 9.08 9.83 -0.31
N THR A 331 8.50 8.65 -0.18
CA THR A 331 7.84 7.89 -1.25
C THR A 331 6.42 7.55 -0.81
N THR A 332 5.44 7.70 -1.71
CA THR A 332 4.04 7.38 -1.44
C THR A 332 3.64 6.14 -2.24
N SER A 333 2.90 5.22 -1.63
CA SER A 333 2.39 4.01 -2.29
C SER A 333 1.28 4.33 -3.30
N ASN A 334 0.90 3.33 -4.09
CA ASN A 334 -0.39 3.34 -4.76
C ASN A 334 -1.53 3.47 -3.74
N LYS A 335 -2.64 4.08 -4.17
CA LYS A 335 -3.89 4.10 -3.40
C LYS A 335 -4.64 2.79 -3.60
N VAL A 336 -5.25 2.29 -2.54
CA VAL A 336 -6.18 1.17 -2.56
C VAL A 336 -7.53 1.60 -2.03
N LYS A 337 -8.61 0.95 -2.48
CA LYS A 337 -9.97 1.29 -2.08
C LYS A 337 -10.74 0.04 -1.68
N SER A 338 -11.60 0.19 -0.69
CA SER A 338 -12.60 -0.79 -0.27
C SER A 338 -13.97 -0.14 -0.28
N TYR A 339 -15.00 -0.91 -0.67
CA TYR A 339 -16.33 -0.37 -0.88
C TYR A 339 -17.39 -1.19 -0.14
N TRP A 340 -18.27 -0.49 0.58
CA TRP A 340 -19.44 -1.06 1.23
C TRP A 340 -20.68 -0.27 0.87
N GLY A 341 -21.80 -0.98 0.89
CA GLY A 341 -23.10 -0.39 0.67
C GLY A 341 -24.13 -0.86 1.68
N LEU A 342 -25.36 -0.48 1.46
CA LEU A 342 -26.47 -0.87 2.32
C LEU A 342 -27.68 -1.35 1.49
N VAL A 343 -28.54 -2.15 2.13
CA VAL A 343 -29.84 -2.55 1.58
C VAL A 343 -30.94 -1.93 2.46
N ASN A 344 -31.79 -1.15 1.84
CA ASN A 344 -32.98 -0.62 2.48
C ASN A 344 -34.18 -1.50 2.08
N VAL A 345 -34.68 -2.31 3.00
CA VAL A 345 -35.84 -3.17 2.77
C VAL A 345 -37.08 -2.45 3.23
N VAL A 346 -38.04 -2.27 2.33
CA VAL A 346 -39.35 -1.68 2.61
C VAL A 346 -40.44 -2.73 2.42
N LYS A 347 -41.15 -3.05 3.49
CA LYS A 347 -42.21 -4.07 3.52
C LYS A 347 -43.59 -3.44 3.44
N THR A 348 -44.39 -3.86 2.46
CA THR A 348 -45.76 -3.33 2.24
C THR A 348 -46.78 -4.43 2.01
N GLU A 349 -48.10 -4.12 2.16
CA GLU A 349 -49.20 -4.97 1.74
C GLU A 349 -49.28 -4.94 0.20
N GLU A 350 -49.52 -6.11 -0.41
CA GLU A 350 -49.60 -6.24 -1.86
C GLU A 350 -50.60 -5.23 -2.46
N GLY A 351 -50.12 -4.48 -3.46
CA GLY A 351 -50.89 -3.45 -4.15
C GLY A 351 -51.25 -2.23 -3.33
N LYS A 352 -50.64 -2.04 -2.14
CA LYS A 352 -50.89 -0.89 -1.23
C LYS A 352 -49.58 -0.32 -0.67
N GLU A 353 -49.62 0.93 -0.26
CA GLU A 353 -48.51 1.59 0.42
C GLU A 353 -48.49 1.36 1.96
N THR A 354 -49.36 0.44 2.45
CA THR A 354 -49.45 0.13 3.88
C THR A 354 -48.15 -0.56 4.34
N LYS A 355 -47.42 0.08 5.22
CA LYS A 355 -46.16 -0.40 5.79
C LYS A 355 -46.40 -1.55 6.78
N LEU A 356 -45.53 -2.57 6.74
CA LEU A 356 -45.69 -3.77 7.53
C LEU A 356 -44.49 -4.03 8.45
N LYS A 357 -44.74 -3.98 9.77
CA LYS A 357 -43.80 -4.29 10.83
C LYS A 357 -43.65 -5.80 11.06
N GLY A 358 -42.46 -6.25 11.42
CA GLY A 358 -42.22 -7.61 11.96
C GLY A 358 -41.99 -8.67 10.90
N ALA A 359 -41.71 -8.29 9.67
CA ALA A 359 -41.15 -9.20 8.67
C ALA A 359 -39.69 -9.48 8.97
N GLU A 360 -39.25 -10.74 8.88
CA GLU A 360 -37.84 -11.14 9.10
C GLU A 360 -37.21 -11.56 7.77
N PHE A 361 -35.98 -11.09 7.54
CA PHE A 361 -35.21 -11.33 6.34
C PHE A 361 -33.86 -11.95 6.65
N GLU A 362 -33.39 -12.80 5.75
CA GLU A 362 -32.03 -13.32 5.70
C GLU A 362 -31.37 -12.94 4.38
N LEU A 363 -30.06 -12.77 4.39
CA LEU A 363 -29.24 -12.42 3.23
C LEU A 363 -28.26 -13.55 2.93
N TYR A 364 -28.09 -13.86 1.65
CA TYR A 364 -27.20 -14.92 1.17
C TYR A 364 -26.34 -14.40 0.01
N ARG A 365 -25.14 -14.98 -0.13
CA ARG A 365 -24.45 -14.95 -1.42
C ARG A 365 -25.13 -15.91 -2.37
N CYS A 366 -25.28 -15.54 -3.63
CA CYS A 366 -25.95 -16.33 -4.62
C CYS A 366 -25.42 -16.07 -6.03
N ALA A 367 -25.83 -16.88 -6.99
CA ALA A 367 -25.51 -16.69 -8.40
C ALA A 367 -26.40 -15.62 -9.09
N GLY A 368 -27.48 -15.19 -8.44
CA GLY A 368 -28.43 -14.23 -8.97
C GLY A 368 -29.51 -14.86 -9.88
N THR A 369 -29.55 -16.19 -9.95
CA THR A 369 -30.53 -16.97 -10.76
C THR A 369 -31.53 -17.70 -9.88
N GLU A 370 -31.35 -17.67 -8.57
CA GLU A 370 -32.20 -18.33 -7.58
C GLU A 370 -33.54 -17.62 -7.46
N THR A 371 -34.62 -18.41 -7.52
CA THR A 371 -35.99 -17.93 -7.41
C THR A 371 -36.74 -18.43 -6.20
N LYS A 372 -36.15 -19.41 -5.48
CA LYS A 372 -36.73 -20.01 -4.29
C LYS A 372 -35.64 -20.21 -3.20
N LYS A 373 -36.01 -20.02 -1.93
CA LYS A 373 -35.11 -20.22 -0.77
C LYS A 373 -34.43 -21.59 -0.77
N ALA A 374 -35.08 -22.65 -1.23
CA ALA A 374 -34.52 -24.00 -1.28
C ALA A 374 -33.30 -24.14 -2.22
N GLN A 375 -33.02 -23.15 -3.05
CA GLN A 375 -31.85 -23.10 -3.93
C GLN A 375 -30.65 -22.43 -3.26
N LEU A 376 -30.84 -21.79 -2.09
CA LEU A 376 -29.82 -21.13 -1.33
C LEU A 376 -29.21 -22.10 -0.32
N GLU A 377 -27.90 -22.08 -0.20
CA GLU A 377 -27.15 -22.95 0.72
C GLU A 377 -26.88 -22.21 2.04
N ASP A 378 -27.08 -22.87 3.17
CA ASP A 378 -26.90 -22.25 4.50
C ASP A 378 -25.47 -21.75 4.73
N GLN A 379 -24.46 -22.38 4.11
CA GLN A 379 -23.07 -21.94 4.15
C GLN A 379 -22.83 -20.56 3.50
N ASN A 380 -23.73 -20.16 2.60
CA ASN A 380 -23.68 -18.86 1.90
C ASN A 380 -24.49 -17.77 2.62
N LYS A 381 -25.07 -18.09 3.79
CA LYS A 381 -25.78 -17.12 4.62
C LYS A 381 -24.82 -16.08 5.17
N ILE A 382 -25.18 -14.81 5.03
CA ILE A 382 -24.35 -13.69 5.46
C ILE A 382 -24.69 -13.29 6.89
N THR A 383 -23.63 -12.99 7.65
CA THR A 383 -23.69 -12.39 8.97
C THR A 383 -22.98 -11.05 8.93
N ILE A 384 -23.63 -10.00 9.43
CA ILE A 384 -23.09 -8.63 9.47
C ILE A 384 -23.18 -8.12 10.89
N GLY A 385 -22.06 -7.73 11.49
CA GLY A 385 -22.02 -7.25 12.87
C GLY A 385 -22.61 -8.26 13.87
N GLY A 386 -22.48 -9.56 13.61
CA GLY A 386 -23.06 -10.63 14.41
C GLY A 386 -24.55 -10.90 14.19
N LYS A 387 -25.22 -10.18 13.27
CA LYS A 387 -26.62 -10.41 12.89
C LYS A 387 -26.72 -11.17 11.59
N SER A 388 -27.61 -12.16 11.53
CA SER A 388 -27.93 -12.92 10.33
C SER A 388 -29.42 -12.86 9.96
N THR A 389 -30.22 -12.10 10.72
CA THR A 389 -31.64 -11.87 10.50
C THR A 389 -31.98 -10.41 10.78
N TRP A 390 -32.75 -9.78 9.93
CA TRP A 390 -33.18 -8.39 10.02
C TRP A 390 -34.69 -8.27 10.04
N THR A 391 -35.25 -7.50 10.99
CA THR A 391 -36.69 -7.39 11.22
C THR A 391 -37.16 -5.97 10.92
N THR A 392 -38.25 -5.83 10.12
CA THR A 392 -38.83 -4.51 9.82
C THR A 392 -39.42 -3.84 11.04
N GLY A 393 -39.13 -2.54 11.20
CA GLY A 393 -39.60 -1.66 12.27
C GLY A 393 -41.05 -1.21 12.12
N ASP A 394 -41.44 -0.24 12.95
CA ASP A 394 -42.81 0.34 12.94
C ASP A 394 -43.13 1.08 11.65
N ASP A 395 -42.14 1.60 10.98
CA ASP A 395 -42.22 2.25 9.67
C ASP A 395 -42.23 1.26 8.49
N GLY A 396 -42.21 -0.04 8.77
CA GLY A 396 -42.16 -1.12 7.79
C GLY A 396 -40.83 -1.24 7.06
N SER A 397 -39.76 -0.63 7.56
CA SER A 397 -38.45 -0.70 6.95
C SER A 397 -37.41 -1.36 7.85
N VAL A 398 -36.31 -1.85 7.22
CA VAL A 398 -35.09 -2.25 7.91
C VAL A 398 -33.90 -2.00 6.98
N ILE A 399 -32.81 -1.50 7.56
CA ILE A 399 -31.53 -1.31 6.84
C ILE A 399 -30.59 -2.47 7.20
N ILE A 400 -30.00 -3.09 6.18
CA ILE A 400 -28.87 -3.99 6.28
C ILE A 400 -27.64 -3.17 5.91
N ASP A 401 -26.82 -2.86 6.90
CA ASP A 401 -25.77 -1.86 6.83
C ASP A 401 -24.39 -2.53 6.64
N GLY A 402 -23.57 -1.99 5.74
CA GLY A 402 -22.18 -2.34 5.59
C GLY A 402 -21.92 -3.69 4.94
N ILE A 403 -22.56 -3.91 3.80
CA ILE A 403 -22.34 -5.08 2.95
C ILE A 403 -21.28 -4.73 1.91
N HIS A 404 -20.27 -5.61 1.74
CA HIS A 404 -19.28 -5.46 0.68
C HIS A 404 -19.95 -5.43 -0.71
N VAL A 405 -19.44 -4.61 -1.63
CA VAL A 405 -19.96 -4.52 -2.99
C VAL A 405 -19.78 -5.82 -3.79
N THR A 406 -20.49 -5.95 -4.93
CA THR A 406 -20.57 -7.20 -5.69
C THR A 406 -19.74 -7.21 -6.97
N ASN A 407 -19.13 -6.09 -7.34
CA ASN A 407 -18.43 -5.93 -8.62
C ASN A 407 -16.92 -5.78 -8.49
N ILE A 408 -16.38 -5.55 -7.30
CA ILE A 408 -14.96 -5.36 -7.05
C ILE A 408 -14.58 -5.91 -5.67
N GLU A 409 -13.37 -6.46 -5.54
CA GLU A 409 -12.76 -6.88 -4.28
C GLU A 409 -11.25 -6.67 -4.36
N ASP A 410 -10.57 -6.62 -3.22
CA ASP A 410 -9.12 -6.46 -3.14
C ASP A 410 -8.62 -5.30 -4.04
N ASP A 411 -9.21 -4.10 -3.85
CA ASP A 411 -8.96 -2.86 -4.59
C ASP A 411 -9.52 -2.87 -6.02
N SER A 412 -8.85 -3.53 -6.93
CA SER A 412 -9.11 -3.43 -8.36
C SER A 412 -9.56 -4.75 -9.01
N LYS A 413 -9.67 -5.80 -8.22
CA LYS A 413 -10.07 -7.11 -8.73
C LYS A 413 -11.55 -7.13 -9.07
N GLU A 414 -11.86 -7.10 -10.35
CA GLU A 414 -13.23 -7.22 -10.84
C GLU A 414 -13.83 -8.59 -10.54
N ILE A 415 -15.04 -8.57 -10.02
CA ILE A 415 -15.83 -9.77 -9.69
C ILE A 415 -17.25 -9.60 -10.22
N ASP A 416 -17.99 -10.69 -10.33
CA ASP A 416 -19.40 -10.67 -10.65
C ASP A 416 -20.17 -11.56 -9.67
N LYS A 417 -20.45 -10.98 -8.47
CA LYS A 417 -21.21 -11.63 -7.41
C LYS A 417 -22.63 -11.06 -7.33
N SER A 418 -23.51 -11.75 -6.65
CA SER A 418 -24.87 -11.30 -6.34
C SER A 418 -25.24 -11.63 -4.90
N TYR A 419 -26.18 -10.87 -4.37
CA TYR A 419 -26.83 -11.14 -3.11
C TYR A 419 -28.28 -11.55 -3.33
N CYS A 420 -28.80 -12.43 -2.46
CA CYS A 420 -30.16 -12.90 -2.43
C CYS A 420 -30.79 -12.59 -1.09
N LEU A 421 -31.81 -11.75 -1.07
CA LEU A 421 -32.61 -11.45 0.11
C LEU A 421 -33.87 -12.31 0.12
N VAL A 422 -34.17 -12.95 1.25
CA VAL A 422 -35.34 -13.82 1.42
C VAL A 422 -36.11 -13.45 2.69
N GLU A 423 -37.43 -13.46 2.57
CA GLU A 423 -38.30 -13.37 3.75
C GLU A 423 -38.39 -14.72 4.44
N THR A 424 -38.07 -14.77 5.73
CA THR A 424 -38.15 -15.98 6.55
C THR A 424 -39.37 -16.05 7.41
N LYS A 425 -39.96 -14.86 7.72
CA LYS A 425 -41.16 -14.75 8.48
C LYS A 425 -41.98 -13.51 8.03
N ALA A 426 -43.25 -13.74 7.72
CA ALA A 426 -44.16 -12.66 7.38
C ALA A 426 -44.65 -11.88 8.61
N PRO A 427 -45.06 -10.62 8.42
CA PRO A 427 -45.82 -9.89 9.44
C PRO A 427 -47.08 -10.63 9.88
N SER A 428 -47.53 -10.38 11.10
CA SER A 428 -48.77 -10.99 11.63
C SER A 428 -49.98 -10.66 10.74
N GLY A 429 -50.70 -11.71 10.29
CA GLY A 429 -51.88 -11.58 9.42
C GLY A 429 -51.52 -11.56 7.93
N TYR A 430 -50.29 -11.84 7.54
CA TYR A 430 -49.84 -11.91 6.16
C TYR A 430 -49.21 -13.29 5.84
N VAL A 431 -49.14 -13.62 4.55
CA VAL A 431 -48.48 -14.82 4.06
C VAL A 431 -47.07 -14.48 3.60
N ALA A 432 -46.07 -15.24 4.06
CA ALA A 432 -44.69 -15.03 3.64
C ALA A 432 -44.53 -15.22 2.13
N THR A 433 -43.77 -14.36 1.49
CA THR A 433 -43.34 -14.61 0.10
C THR A 433 -42.29 -15.74 0.09
N THR A 434 -42.32 -16.56 -0.95
CA THR A 434 -41.33 -17.58 -1.20
C THR A 434 -40.30 -17.12 -2.26
N GLU A 435 -40.44 -15.91 -2.74
CA GLU A 435 -39.59 -15.31 -3.76
C GLU A 435 -38.22 -14.95 -3.17
N VAL A 436 -37.20 -15.11 -3.98
CA VAL A 436 -35.84 -14.67 -3.71
C VAL A 436 -35.61 -13.35 -4.47
N HIS A 437 -35.20 -12.31 -3.76
CA HIS A 437 -34.87 -11.03 -4.37
C HIS A 437 -33.37 -10.96 -4.57
N SER A 438 -32.90 -11.29 -5.79
CA SER A 438 -31.49 -11.18 -6.15
C SER A 438 -31.15 -9.75 -6.57
N PHE A 439 -29.98 -9.28 -6.17
CA PHE A 439 -29.51 -7.93 -6.50
C PHE A 439 -27.99 -7.87 -6.55
N LYS A 440 -27.49 -6.81 -7.18
CA LYS A 440 -26.08 -6.41 -7.16
C LYS A 440 -25.95 -5.08 -6.43
N LEU A 441 -24.85 -4.94 -5.71
CA LEU A 441 -24.46 -3.70 -5.05
C LEU A 441 -23.15 -3.27 -5.71
N VAL A 442 -23.22 -2.28 -6.59
CA VAL A 442 -22.11 -1.87 -7.46
C VAL A 442 -21.41 -0.65 -6.86
N SER A 443 -20.09 -0.72 -6.73
CA SER A 443 -19.26 0.42 -6.27
C SER A 443 -19.51 1.67 -7.13
N ASP A 444 -19.43 2.84 -6.50
CA ASP A 444 -19.65 4.11 -7.19
C ASP A 444 -18.73 5.20 -6.59
N ASP A 445 -17.67 5.55 -7.29
CA ASP A 445 -16.72 6.60 -6.88
C ASP A 445 -17.36 7.99 -6.79
N GLN A 446 -18.55 8.20 -7.39
CA GLN A 446 -19.30 9.45 -7.24
C GLN A 446 -19.81 9.66 -5.80
N LYS A 447 -19.79 8.58 -5.00
CA LYS A 447 -20.14 8.63 -3.58
C LYS A 447 -18.99 9.06 -2.68
N LEU A 448 -17.76 9.04 -3.17
CA LEU A 448 -16.56 9.42 -2.39
C LEU A 448 -16.73 10.83 -1.79
N ASN A 449 -16.41 10.94 -0.49
CA ASN A 449 -16.59 12.16 0.32
C ASN A 449 -18.05 12.65 0.44
N THR A 450 -19.01 11.75 0.32
CA THR A 450 -20.43 12.02 0.61
C THR A 450 -20.83 11.40 1.96
N THR A 451 -22.10 11.50 2.32
CA THR A 451 -22.69 10.83 3.49
C THR A 451 -23.69 9.75 3.08
N THR A 452 -23.66 9.34 1.82
CA THR A 452 -24.64 8.42 1.23
C THR A 452 -23.92 7.33 0.45
N PRO A 453 -23.68 6.15 1.04
CA PRO A 453 -23.05 5.04 0.36
C PRO A 453 -23.91 4.49 -0.79
N VAL A 454 -23.39 3.57 -1.57
CA VAL A 454 -24.19 2.82 -2.54
C VAL A 454 -25.31 2.08 -1.82
N GLN A 455 -26.53 2.09 -2.39
CA GLN A 455 -27.72 1.53 -1.76
C GLN A 455 -28.55 0.75 -2.76
N TYR A 456 -29.08 -0.38 -2.30
CA TYR A 456 -30.13 -1.13 -2.98
C TYR A 456 -31.45 -0.99 -2.21
N ASP A 457 -32.50 -0.54 -2.89
CA ASP A 457 -33.86 -0.42 -2.32
C ASP A 457 -34.71 -1.63 -2.71
N ALA A 458 -35.06 -2.46 -1.73
CA ALA A 458 -35.87 -3.65 -1.89
C ALA A 458 -37.31 -3.36 -1.42
N LYS A 459 -38.27 -3.19 -2.35
CA LYS A 459 -39.68 -3.14 -2.02
C LYS A 459 -40.24 -4.57 -2.09
N ILE A 460 -40.68 -5.10 -0.95
CA ILE A 460 -41.19 -6.47 -0.84
C ILE A 460 -42.61 -6.44 -0.31
N GLU A 461 -43.55 -7.09 -1.05
CA GLU A 461 -44.95 -7.07 -0.73
C GLU A 461 -45.44 -8.42 -0.18
N ASN A 462 -46.41 -8.39 0.77
CA ASN A 462 -47.09 -9.61 1.22
C ASN A 462 -48.58 -9.51 1.01
N LYS A 463 -49.16 -10.66 0.65
CA LYS A 463 -50.62 -10.84 0.62
C LYS A 463 -51.14 -10.95 2.03
N ARG A 464 -52.29 -10.33 2.28
CA ARG A 464 -53.04 -10.56 3.53
C ARG A 464 -53.45 -12.01 3.63
N SER A 465 -53.24 -12.66 4.76
CA SER A 465 -53.73 -14.00 5.01
C SER A 465 -55.28 -13.99 4.97
N GLU A 466 -55.86 -14.62 3.96
CA GLU A 466 -57.28 -14.95 4.03
C GLU A 466 -57.44 -16.10 5.02
N MET A 467 -57.62 -15.76 6.31
CA MET A 467 -58.10 -16.81 7.21
C MET A 467 -59.43 -17.32 6.66
N PRO A 468 -59.57 -18.64 6.46
CA PRO A 468 -60.92 -19.20 6.20
C PRO A 468 -61.76 -18.65 7.33
N LYS A 469 -62.85 -17.95 7.01
CA LYS A 469 -63.89 -17.64 8.00
C LYS A 469 -64.26 -19.00 8.56
N LEU A 470 -63.79 -19.33 9.77
CA LEU A 470 -64.29 -20.48 10.49
C LEU A 470 -65.82 -20.40 10.42
N PRO A 471 -66.54 -21.43 9.90
CA PRO A 471 -67.96 -21.41 9.91
C PRO A 471 -68.35 -21.06 11.33
N LEU A 472 -69.28 -20.09 11.48
CA LEU A 472 -69.82 -19.73 12.77
C LEU A 472 -70.43 -21.02 13.38
N THR A 473 -69.62 -21.78 14.14
CA THR A 473 -70.06 -22.98 14.87
C THR A 473 -70.81 -22.61 16.13
N GLY A 474 -71.04 -21.32 16.37
CA GLY A 474 -71.85 -20.82 17.44
C GLY A 474 -73.28 -20.61 17.01
N GLY A 475 -74.14 -21.58 17.15
CA GLY A 475 -75.58 -21.44 17.01
C GLY A 475 -76.25 -22.55 16.15
N MET A 476 -75.92 -22.64 14.86
CA MET A 476 -76.57 -23.69 13.99
C MET A 476 -75.99 -25.08 14.13
N GLY A 477 -74.67 -25.23 14.37
CA GLY A 477 -74.03 -26.54 14.56
C GLY A 477 -74.47 -27.23 15.86
N ILE A 478 -74.60 -26.46 16.94
CA ILE A 478 -75.15 -26.98 18.22
C ILE A 478 -76.62 -27.31 18.06
N GLY A 479 -77.37 -26.51 17.34
CA GLY A 479 -78.79 -26.81 17.03
C GLY A 479 -78.96 -28.09 16.25
N LEU A 480 -78.14 -28.37 15.24
CA LEU A 480 -78.16 -29.61 14.45
C LEU A 480 -77.77 -30.84 15.26
N LEU A 481 -76.73 -30.75 16.09
CA LEU A 481 -76.32 -31.82 17.00
C LEU A 481 -77.35 -32.07 18.10
N ALA A 482 -77.99 -31.03 18.63
CA ALA A 482 -79.08 -31.18 19.62
C ALA A 482 -80.30 -31.83 18.95
N ALA A 483 -80.68 -31.47 17.70
CA ALA A 483 -81.75 -32.10 16.97
C ALA A 483 -81.48 -33.58 16.62
N LEU A 484 -80.27 -33.91 16.23
CA LEU A 484 -79.83 -35.30 16.00
C LEU A 484 -79.84 -36.13 17.32
N GLY A 485 -79.33 -35.50 18.39
CA GLY A 485 -79.37 -36.14 19.73
C GLY A 485 -80.80 -36.39 20.24
N ALA A 486 -81.73 -35.46 20.00
CA ALA A 486 -83.13 -35.62 20.36
C ALA A 486 -83.84 -36.70 19.52
N LEU A 487 -83.49 -36.81 18.22
CA LEU A 487 -83.98 -37.86 17.34
C LEU A 487 -83.50 -39.25 17.75
N ILE A 488 -82.26 -39.40 18.12
CA ILE A 488 -81.66 -40.68 18.61
C ILE A 488 -82.33 -41.07 19.97
N ALA A 489 -82.45 -40.10 20.86
CA ALA A 489 -83.07 -40.32 22.16
C ALA A 489 -84.59 -40.68 22.02
N GLY A 490 -85.29 -39.97 21.03
CA GLY A 490 -86.67 -40.26 20.70
C GLY A 490 -86.89 -41.68 20.13
N LEU A 491 -86.03 -42.12 19.22
CA LEU A 491 -86.01 -43.45 18.68
C LEU A 491 -85.70 -44.52 19.71
N ALA A 492 -84.73 -44.29 20.62
CA ALA A 492 -84.41 -45.18 21.71
C ALA A 492 -85.57 -45.32 22.71
N ALA A 493 -86.25 -44.21 23.04
CA ALA A 493 -87.44 -44.27 23.92
C ALA A 493 -88.62 -44.91 23.23
N TRP A 494 -88.76 -44.75 21.92
CA TRP A 494 -89.81 -45.42 21.13
C TRP A 494 -89.56 -46.93 21.03
N THR A 495 -88.35 -47.40 20.78
CA THR A 495 -88.00 -48.83 20.77
C THR A 495 -88.11 -49.46 22.14
N ALA A 496 -87.72 -48.78 23.23
CA ALA A 496 -87.92 -49.25 24.59
C ALA A 496 -89.40 -49.37 24.97
N ARG A 497 -90.22 -48.45 24.54
CA ARG A 497 -91.71 -48.59 24.75
C ARG A 497 -92.29 -49.73 23.95
N ARG A 498 -91.86 -50.07 22.75
CA ARG A 498 -92.31 -51.20 22.00
C ARG A 498 -91.91 -52.52 22.69
N ALA A 499 -90.69 -52.63 23.17
CA ALA A 499 -90.18 -53.82 23.85
C ALA A 499 -90.92 -54.14 25.17
N ASN A 500 -91.46 -53.09 25.87
CA ASN A 500 -92.27 -53.23 27.07
C ASN A 500 -93.78 -53.44 26.78
N ALA A 501 -94.22 -53.37 25.54
CA ALA A 501 -95.62 -53.65 25.17
C ALA A 501 -95.80 -55.09 24.59
N GLU A 502 -94.73 -55.80 24.38
CA GLU A 502 -94.70 -57.17 23.89
C GLU A 502 -94.25 -58.19 24.98
N ALA A 503 -94.02 -57.71 26.25
CA ALA A 503 -93.84 -58.55 27.47
C ALA A 503 -95.10 -58.38 28.31
#